data_6055c7c89841002db230b04bc76cc489
#
_entry.id   6055c7c89841002db230b04bc76cc489
#
_cell.length_a   1.000
_cell.length_b   1.000
_cell.length_c   1.000
_cell.angle_alpha   90.00
_cell.angle_beta   90.00
_cell.angle_gamma   90.00
#
_symmetry.space_group_name_H-M   'P 1'
#
loop_
_entity.id
_entity.type
_entity.pdbx_description
1 polymer ?
#
loop_
_entity_poly.entity_id
_entity_poly.type
_entity_poly.pdbx_seq_one_letter_code
_entity_poly.pdbx_strand_id
1 'polypeptide(L)'
;MDIKDRLKIARDIQDKCLVHKIECDVKTTFYDIESENNNIRKYHDMYPYISIWIFPKNKREDCFSLYLWNDDENIKELDKYKYFMNTLEKLIKECD
;
A
#
# COMPACT_ATOMS: atom_id res chain seq x y z
N MET A 1 -9.86 12.14 1.85
CA MET A 1 -9.68 11.04 2.84
C MET A 1 -8.47 11.36 3.71
N ASP A 2 -8.64 11.20 5.03
CA ASP A 2 -7.55 11.41 5.98
C ASP A 2 -6.51 10.29 5.89
N ILE A 3 -5.26 10.60 6.21
CA ILE A 3 -4.18 9.62 6.25
C ILE A 3 -4.49 8.46 7.21
N LYS A 4 -5.25 8.74 8.27
CA LYS A 4 -5.67 7.69 9.21
C LYS A 4 -6.56 6.63 8.56
N ASP A 5 -7.41 7.03 7.62
CA ASP A 5 -8.27 6.09 6.90
C ASP A 5 -7.44 5.17 6.00
N ARG A 6 -6.42 5.73 5.38
CA ARG A 6 -5.48 4.95 4.56
C ARG A 6 -4.69 3.97 5.41
N LEU A 7 -4.24 4.43 6.56
CA LEU A 7 -3.51 3.58 7.49
C LEU A 7 -4.37 2.42 7.99
N LYS A 8 -5.65 2.68 8.23
CA LYS A 8 -6.59 1.63 8.63
C LYS A 8 -6.71 0.56 7.55
N ILE A 9 -6.85 0.98 6.29
CA ILE A 9 -6.90 0.06 5.16
C ILE A 9 -5.63 -0.79 5.09
N ALA A 10 -4.47 -0.15 5.24
CA ALA A 10 -3.19 -0.84 5.22
C ALA A 10 -3.07 -1.85 6.36
N ARG A 11 -3.50 -1.48 7.56
CA ARG A 11 -3.46 -2.37 8.72
C ARG A 11 -4.42 -3.55 8.59
N ASP A 12 -5.60 -3.33 8.01
CA ASP A 12 -6.55 -4.42 7.77
C ASP A 12 -5.94 -5.46 6.81
N ILE A 13 -5.23 -4.99 5.80
CA ILE A 13 -4.52 -5.86 4.86
C ILE A 13 -3.39 -6.59 5.57
N GLN A 14 -2.61 -5.89 6.39
CA GLN A 14 -1.52 -6.48 7.15
C GLN A 14 -2.02 -7.56 8.11
N ASP A 15 -3.11 -7.31 8.82
CA ASP A 15 -3.72 -8.28 9.71
C ASP A 15 -4.17 -9.53 8.95
N LYS A 16 -4.75 -9.36 7.79
CA LYS A 16 -5.17 -10.46 6.94
C LYS A 16 -3.97 -11.31 6.51
N CYS A 17 -2.89 -10.67 6.12
CA CYS A 17 -1.65 -11.37 5.77
C CYS A 17 -1.07 -12.13 6.95
N LEU A 18 -1.09 -11.53 8.13
CA LEU A 18 -0.58 -12.15 9.34
C LEU A 18 -1.35 -13.45 9.67
N VAL A 19 -2.68 -13.40 9.58
CA VAL A 19 -3.53 -14.56 9.85
C VAL A 19 -3.20 -15.71 8.92
N HIS A 20 -2.90 -15.43 7.66
CA HIS A 20 -2.60 -16.45 6.65
C HIS A 20 -1.11 -16.69 6.45
N LYS A 21 -0.27 -16.12 7.32
CA LYS A 21 1.19 -16.29 7.29
C LYS A 21 1.83 -15.88 5.98
N ILE A 22 1.33 -14.76 5.42
CA ILE A 22 1.85 -14.18 4.20
C ILE A 22 2.74 -12.99 4.56
N GLU A 23 3.94 -12.95 3.99
CA GLU A 23 4.87 -11.83 4.22
C GLU A 23 4.32 -10.55 3.61
N CYS A 24 4.27 -9.49 4.42
CA CYS A 24 3.71 -8.22 4.03
C CYS A 24 4.56 -7.10 4.61
N ASP A 25 4.86 -6.09 3.78
CA ASP A 25 5.60 -4.91 4.20
C ASP A 25 4.72 -3.67 4.00
N VAL A 26 4.50 -2.91 5.07
CA VAL A 26 3.73 -1.67 5.03
C VAL A 26 4.67 -0.53 5.39
N LYS A 27 4.77 0.45 4.50
CA LYS A 27 5.70 1.57 4.67
C LYS A 27 4.99 2.89 4.40
N THR A 28 5.24 3.88 5.25
CA THR A 28 4.81 5.25 5.03
C THR A 28 5.99 6.04 4.47
N THR A 29 5.76 6.75 3.39
CA THR A 29 6.78 7.55 2.74
C THR A 29 6.25 8.96 2.50
N PHE A 30 7.15 9.94 2.55
CA PHE A 30 6.80 11.33 2.27
C PHE A 30 7.47 11.74 0.97
N TYR A 31 6.65 12.15 0.00
CA TYR A 31 7.15 12.61 -1.29
C TYR A 31 7.19 14.13 -1.31
N ASP A 32 8.33 14.67 -1.67
CA ASP A 32 8.56 16.11 -1.72
C ASP A 32 8.56 16.57 -3.18
N ILE A 33 7.46 17.21 -3.59
CA ILE A 33 7.28 17.66 -4.97
C ILE A 33 8.23 18.79 -5.33
N GLU A 34 8.55 19.66 -4.37
CA GLU A 34 9.38 20.82 -4.66
C GLU A 34 10.86 20.50 -4.82
N SER A 35 11.31 19.37 -4.32
CA SER A 35 12.72 18.99 -4.45
C SER A 35 13.13 18.80 -5.90
N GLU A 36 12.19 18.53 -6.79
CA GLU A 36 12.47 18.39 -8.21
C GLU A 36 12.76 19.73 -8.90
N ASN A 37 12.21 20.81 -8.37
CA ASN A 37 12.26 22.10 -9.02
C ASN A 37 13.25 23.09 -8.42
N ASN A 38 13.44 23.11 -7.09
CA ASN A 38 14.16 24.18 -6.41
C ASN A 38 15.22 23.72 -5.41
N ASN A 39 15.41 22.47 -5.20
CA ASN A 39 16.34 21.93 -4.18
C ASN A 39 16.05 22.44 -2.76
N ILE A 40 14.90 23.03 -2.52
CA ILE A 40 14.48 23.52 -1.24
C ILE A 40 13.33 22.66 -0.74
N ARG A 41 13.55 21.95 0.36
CA ARG A 41 12.51 21.12 0.97
C ARG A 41 11.64 21.96 1.89
N LYS A 42 10.36 21.97 1.62
CA LYS A 42 9.37 22.57 2.51
C LYS A 42 8.52 21.44 3.07
N TYR A 43 8.59 21.22 4.38
CA TYR A 43 7.89 20.11 5.02
C TYR A 43 6.37 20.15 4.79
N HIS A 44 5.80 21.33 4.68
CA HIS A 44 4.37 21.47 4.46
C HIS A 44 3.92 21.07 3.04
N ASP A 45 4.85 20.93 2.13
CA ASP A 45 4.56 20.51 0.74
C ASP A 45 4.77 19.02 0.52
N MET A 46 5.10 18.27 1.58
CA MET A 46 5.29 16.84 1.48
C MET A 46 3.96 16.09 1.42
N TYR A 47 3.88 15.13 0.52
CA TYR A 47 2.72 14.25 0.38
C TYR A 47 3.02 12.90 0.98
N PRO A 48 2.27 12.49 2.02
CA PRO A 48 2.44 11.14 2.53
C PRO A 48 1.76 10.14 1.59
N TYR A 49 2.39 8.99 1.44
CA TYR A 49 1.73 7.85 0.84
C TYR A 49 2.11 6.59 1.60
N ILE A 50 1.24 5.59 1.52
CA ILE A 50 1.45 4.31 2.17
C ILE A 50 1.59 3.27 1.08
N SER A 51 2.67 2.50 1.13
CA SER A 51 2.86 1.38 0.22
C SER A 51 2.69 0.07 0.98
N ILE A 52 2.02 -0.88 0.34
CA ILE A 52 1.78 -2.22 0.88
C ILE A 52 2.35 -3.20 -0.13
N TRP A 53 3.32 -4.00 0.30
CA TRP A 53 3.97 -5.00 -0.55
C TRP A 53 3.66 -6.39 -0.03
N ILE A 54 3.25 -7.28 -0.91
CA ILE A 54 2.97 -8.66 -0.58
C ILE A 54 4.01 -9.55 -1.25
N PHE A 55 4.58 -10.47 -0.49
CA PHE A 55 5.63 -11.38 -0.98
C PHE A 55 5.15 -12.81 -0.87
N PRO A 56 4.73 -13.44 -1.98
CA PRO A 56 4.36 -14.85 -1.96
C PRO A 56 5.53 -15.72 -1.51
N LYS A 57 5.25 -16.72 -0.67
CA LYS A 57 6.28 -17.53 0.02
C LYS A 57 7.32 -18.16 -0.91
N ASN A 58 6.90 -18.60 -2.07
CA ASN A 58 7.76 -19.36 -2.98
C ASN A 58 8.11 -18.62 -4.27
N LYS A 59 7.65 -17.38 -4.42
CA LYS A 59 7.79 -16.64 -5.67
C LYS A 59 8.01 -15.15 -5.40
N ARG A 60 9.21 -14.79 -4.95
CA ARG A 60 9.51 -13.38 -4.68
C ARG A 60 9.41 -12.50 -5.91
N GLU A 61 9.65 -13.08 -7.07
CA GLU A 61 9.46 -12.37 -8.35
C GLU A 61 8.00 -12.02 -8.63
N ASP A 62 7.07 -12.68 -7.98
CA ASP A 62 5.64 -12.42 -8.13
C ASP A 62 5.09 -11.45 -7.08
N CYS A 63 5.95 -10.69 -6.42
CA CYS A 63 5.50 -9.70 -5.45
C CYS A 63 4.58 -8.67 -6.10
N PHE A 64 3.63 -8.17 -5.33
CA PHE A 64 2.71 -7.14 -5.81
C PHE A 64 2.48 -6.10 -4.73
N SER A 65 2.04 -4.93 -5.15
CA SER A 65 1.96 -3.79 -4.24
C SER A 65 0.72 -2.94 -4.49
N LEU A 66 0.38 -2.17 -3.47
CA LEU A 66 -0.67 -1.17 -3.53
C LEU A 66 -0.12 0.13 -2.94
N TYR A 67 -0.23 1.22 -3.68
CA TYR A 67 0.13 2.54 -3.19
C TYR A 67 -1.13 3.34 -2.89
N LEU A 68 -1.23 3.85 -1.68
CA LEU A 68 -2.32 4.70 -1.25
C LEU A 68 -1.80 6.13 -1.14
N TRP A 69 -2.11 6.94 -2.15
CA TRP A 69 -1.65 8.32 -2.24
C TRP A 69 -2.54 9.26 -1.44
N ASN A 70 -1.99 10.41 -1.09
CA ASN A 70 -2.69 11.40 -0.28
C ASN A 70 -3.98 11.92 -0.93
N ASP A 71 -4.02 12.00 -2.25
CA ASP A 71 -5.17 12.49 -3.00
C ASP A 71 -6.13 11.39 -3.47
N ASP A 72 -5.85 10.14 -3.18
CA ASP A 72 -6.78 9.05 -3.49
C ASP A 72 -8.05 9.18 -2.65
N GLU A 73 -9.20 9.08 -3.31
CA GLU A 73 -10.50 9.06 -2.65
C GLU A 73 -11.24 7.79 -3.01
N ASN A 74 -12.15 7.37 -2.13
CA ASN A 74 -12.97 6.16 -2.35
C ASN A 74 -12.10 4.96 -2.73
N ILE A 75 -11.04 4.74 -1.95
CA ILE A 75 -9.99 3.78 -2.28
C ILE A 75 -10.55 2.40 -2.62
N LYS A 76 -11.55 1.92 -1.89
CA LYS A 76 -12.12 0.60 -2.11
C LYS A 76 -12.85 0.45 -3.44
N GLU A 77 -13.15 1.56 -4.10
CA GLU A 77 -13.78 1.56 -5.42
C GLU A 77 -12.77 1.69 -6.57
N LEU A 78 -11.50 1.97 -6.24
CA LEU A 78 -10.46 2.11 -7.26
C LEU A 78 -10.06 0.75 -7.82
N ASP A 79 -9.80 0.70 -9.13
CA ASP A 79 -9.40 -0.52 -9.81
C ASP A 79 -8.12 -1.11 -9.23
N LYS A 80 -7.15 -0.25 -8.85
CA LYS A 80 -5.90 -0.72 -8.24
C LYS A 80 -6.14 -1.47 -6.94
N TYR A 81 -7.10 -1.01 -6.13
CA TYR A 81 -7.46 -1.67 -4.87
C TYR A 81 -8.14 -3.00 -5.15
N LYS A 82 -9.10 -3.01 -6.05
CA LYS A 82 -9.85 -4.22 -6.40
C LYS A 82 -8.92 -5.29 -6.98
N TYR A 83 -8.03 -4.89 -7.87
CA TYR A 83 -7.04 -5.81 -8.45
C TYR A 83 -6.12 -6.38 -7.38
N PHE A 84 -5.61 -5.51 -6.50
CA PHE A 84 -4.74 -5.93 -5.40
C PHE A 84 -5.45 -6.94 -4.49
N MET A 85 -6.67 -6.63 -4.07
CA MET A 85 -7.42 -7.51 -3.17
C MET A 85 -7.78 -8.84 -3.82
N ASN A 86 -8.14 -8.84 -5.10
CA ASN A 86 -8.40 -10.07 -5.83
C ASN A 86 -7.14 -10.95 -5.91
N THR A 87 -6.00 -10.34 -6.15
CA THR A 87 -4.72 -11.05 -6.18
C THR A 87 -4.38 -11.64 -4.82
N LEU A 88 -4.60 -10.87 -3.76
CA LEU A 88 -4.37 -11.33 -2.39
C LEU A 88 -5.30 -12.50 -2.03
N GLU A 89 -6.57 -12.41 -2.40
CA GLU A 89 -7.53 -13.49 -2.12
C GLU A 89 -7.15 -14.79 -2.83
N LYS A 90 -6.67 -14.70 -4.06
CA LYS A 90 -6.16 -15.87 -4.77
C LYS A 90 -4.96 -16.49 -4.05
N LEU A 91 -4.05 -15.64 -3.60
CA LEU A 91 -2.87 -16.09 -2.86
C LEU A 91 -3.27 -16.78 -1.55
N ILE A 92 -4.24 -16.24 -0.84
CA ILE A 92 -4.76 -16.83 0.39
C ILE A 92 -5.31 -18.24 0.14
N LYS A 93 -6.08 -18.39 -0.94
CA LYS A 93 -6.63 -19.72 -1.31
C LYS A 93 -5.53 -20.72 -1.63
N GLU A 94 -4.45 -20.28 -2.25
CA GLU A 94 -3.31 -21.15 -2.56
C GLU A 94 -2.52 -21.54 -1.30
N CYS A 95 -2.50 -20.68 -0.28
CA CYS A 95 -1.76 -20.93 0.96
C CYS A 95 -2.54 -21.77 1.95
N ASP A 96 -3.85 -21.74 1.87
CA ASP A 96 -4.73 -22.51 2.74
C ASP A 96 -5.01 -23.87 2.12
#